data_df74c6c8b6370da84a9032dd74474d3a
#
_entry.id   df74c6c8b6370da84a9032dd74474d3a
#
_cell.length_a   1.000
_cell.length_b   1.000
_cell.length_c   1.000
_cell.angle_alpha   90.00
_cell.angle_beta   90.00
_cell.angle_gamma   90.00
#
_symmetry.space_group_name_H-M   'P 1'
#
loop_
_entity.id
_entity.type
_entity.pdbx_description
1 polymer ?
#
loop_
_entity_poly.entity_id
_entity_poly.type
_entity_poly.pdbx_seq_one_letter_code
_entity_poly.pdbx_strand_id
1 'polypeptide(L)'
;MVDFLQLILDEYLNDYPTIQILLRGDSGFATPDLYKQCEENGTSYVIRLKENGILREKASHLVDELDEITRNNKVDYAVVYGEFMYKADPWPYERRVVCKVEKPENQMVYMYTFVVTNMDSSPEYLIKFYCKRGRMENFIKESKSGFDFASVSSHARIVNANRLQVHALAYNIFNWFRRLALSANMRKQRIDTVRLKLLKIAAKIIRSARYITFKLCSSCPYKNEFYETLS
;
A
#
# COMPACT_ATOMS: atom_id res chain seq x y z
N MET A 1 -17.16 1.32 11.41
CA MET A 1 -15.68 1.43 11.24
C MET A 1 -15.00 1.50 12.59
N VAL A 2 -15.43 2.40 13.47
CA VAL A 2 -14.93 2.56 14.85
C VAL A 2 -15.04 1.25 15.62
N ASP A 3 -16.22 0.60 15.63
CA ASP A 3 -16.42 -0.69 16.31
C ASP A 3 -15.49 -1.80 15.81
N PHE A 4 -15.25 -1.83 14.48
CA PHE A 4 -14.32 -2.81 13.90
C PHE A 4 -12.87 -2.56 14.32
N LEU A 5 -12.45 -1.29 14.37
CA LEU A 5 -11.12 -0.95 14.86
C LEU A 5 -10.98 -1.29 16.35
N GLN A 6 -12.02 -1.04 17.16
CA GLN A 6 -11.98 -1.35 18.59
C GLN A 6 -11.72 -2.85 18.84
N LEU A 7 -12.41 -3.73 18.11
CA LEU A 7 -12.18 -5.17 18.23
C LEU A 7 -10.71 -5.55 17.98
N ILE A 8 -10.10 -4.93 16.96
CA ILE A 8 -8.68 -5.17 16.65
C ILE A 8 -7.78 -4.62 17.75
N LEU A 9 -8.04 -3.39 18.24
CA LEU A 9 -7.26 -2.77 19.29
C LEU A 9 -7.35 -3.58 20.59
N ASP A 10 -8.54 -4.03 20.97
CA ASP A 10 -8.76 -4.85 22.18
C ASP A 10 -7.99 -6.17 22.09
N GLU A 11 -8.03 -6.86 20.95
CA GLU A 11 -7.30 -8.11 20.74
C GLU A 11 -5.78 -7.89 20.88
N TYR A 12 -5.23 -6.93 20.15
CA TYR A 12 -3.78 -6.71 20.15
C TYR A 12 -3.25 -6.11 21.45
N LEU A 13 -3.97 -5.20 22.10
CA LEU A 13 -3.54 -4.60 23.36
C LEU A 13 -3.66 -5.57 24.54
N ASN A 14 -4.63 -6.50 24.51
CA ASN A 14 -4.74 -7.54 25.50
C ASN A 14 -3.62 -8.58 25.39
N ASP A 15 -3.33 -9.02 24.16
CA ASP A 15 -2.29 -10.03 23.91
C ASP A 15 -0.87 -9.47 24.02
N TYR A 16 -0.70 -8.20 23.68
CA TYR A 16 0.60 -7.51 23.59
C TYR A 16 0.55 -6.11 24.23
N PRO A 17 0.50 -5.97 25.57
CA PRO A 17 0.29 -4.68 26.25
C PRO A 17 1.33 -3.60 25.95
N THR A 18 2.52 -3.98 25.49
CA THR A 18 3.63 -3.05 25.20
C THR A 18 3.77 -2.72 23.71
N ILE A 19 2.90 -3.26 22.87
CA ILE A 19 2.99 -3.01 21.42
C ILE A 19 2.59 -1.58 21.07
N GLN A 20 3.37 -0.95 20.20
CA GLN A 20 2.99 0.33 19.63
C GLN A 20 2.17 0.10 18.36
N ILE A 21 0.91 0.51 18.39
CA ILE A 21 0.00 0.39 17.26
C ILE A 21 0.02 1.69 16.45
N LEU A 22 0.13 1.55 15.15
CA LEU A 22 0.11 2.67 14.20
C LEU A 22 -0.95 2.43 13.13
N LEU A 23 -1.94 3.31 13.10
CA LEU A 23 -2.98 3.34 12.09
C LEU A 23 -2.57 4.23 10.91
N ARG A 24 -2.62 3.68 9.70
CA ARG A 24 -2.42 4.44 8.47
C ARG A 24 -3.64 4.31 7.57
N GLY A 25 -4.31 5.44 7.31
CA GLY A 25 -5.58 5.48 6.58
C GLY A 25 -5.59 6.46 5.41
N ASP A 26 -6.54 6.25 4.47
CA ASP A 26 -6.87 7.26 3.47
C ASP A 26 -7.87 8.29 4.01
N SER A 27 -8.32 9.19 3.16
CA SER A 27 -9.26 10.24 3.55
C SER A 27 -10.65 9.73 3.97
N GLY A 28 -11.00 8.49 3.65
CA GLY A 28 -12.22 7.85 4.13
C GLY A 28 -12.19 7.53 5.63
N PHE A 29 -10.98 7.48 6.21
CA PHE A 29 -10.75 7.28 7.65
C PHE A 29 -10.62 8.60 8.42
N ALA A 30 -10.70 9.74 7.76
CA ALA A 30 -10.51 11.06 8.37
C ALA A 30 -11.78 11.52 9.11
N THR A 31 -12.16 10.84 10.18
CA THR A 31 -13.35 11.13 10.99
C THR A 31 -12.98 11.46 12.44
N PRO A 32 -13.70 12.43 13.10
CA PRO A 32 -13.44 12.80 14.50
C PRO A 32 -13.46 11.61 15.45
N ASP A 33 -14.41 10.68 15.26
CA ASP A 33 -14.58 9.51 16.13
C ASP A 33 -13.37 8.57 16.05
N LEU A 34 -12.79 8.41 14.85
CA LEU A 34 -11.62 7.56 14.67
C LEU A 34 -10.38 8.18 15.33
N TYR A 35 -10.19 9.48 15.20
CA TYR A 35 -9.08 10.16 15.88
C TYR A 35 -9.20 10.03 17.39
N LYS A 36 -10.40 10.29 17.92
CA LYS A 36 -10.69 10.16 19.36
C LYS A 36 -10.38 8.73 19.83
N GLN A 37 -10.84 7.72 19.12
CA GLN A 37 -10.57 6.32 19.46
C GLN A 37 -9.07 6.00 19.47
N CYS A 38 -8.32 6.47 18.48
CA CYS A 38 -6.86 6.27 18.46
C CYS A 38 -6.19 6.98 19.64
N GLU A 39 -6.58 8.21 19.93
CA GLU A 39 -6.03 9.02 21.01
C GLU A 39 -6.32 8.40 22.40
N GLU A 40 -7.54 7.90 22.62
CA GLU A 40 -7.95 7.22 23.85
C GLU A 40 -7.21 5.88 24.08
N ASN A 41 -6.87 5.17 23.01
CA ASN A 41 -6.15 3.89 23.09
C ASN A 41 -4.61 4.02 22.95
N GLY A 42 -4.07 5.25 22.95
CA GLY A 42 -2.63 5.47 22.75
C GLY A 42 -2.11 5.01 21.39
N THR A 43 -2.99 4.88 20.39
CA THR A 43 -2.65 4.47 19.04
C THR A 43 -2.16 5.66 18.22
N SER A 44 -0.98 5.54 17.64
CA SER A 44 -0.49 6.53 16.68
C SER A 44 -1.26 6.45 15.36
N TYR A 45 -1.44 7.59 14.69
CA TYR A 45 -2.09 7.57 13.38
C TYR A 45 -1.47 8.53 12.37
N VAL A 46 -1.60 8.17 11.08
CA VAL A 46 -1.19 8.95 9.92
C VAL A 46 -2.29 8.78 8.86
N ILE A 47 -3.18 9.76 8.75
CA ILE A 47 -4.39 9.68 7.93
C ILE A 47 -4.42 10.83 6.94
N ARG A 48 -4.67 10.52 5.66
CA ARG A 48 -4.77 11.54 4.63
C ARG A 48 -6.02 12.39 4.82
N LEU A 49 -5.87 13.70 4.66
CA LEU A 49 -6.99 14.63 4.53
C LEU A 49 -7.31 14.87 3.05
N LYS A 50 -8.60 15.02 2.77
CA LYS A 50 -9.03 15.51 1.47
C LYS A 50 -8.67 16.98 1.37
N GLU A 51 -8.02 17.35 0.30
CA GLU A 51 -7.65 18.71 -0.02
C GLU A 51 -8.86 19.65 -0.05
N ASN A 52 -8.73 20.85 0.52
CA ASN A 52 -9.73 21.91 0.50
C ASN A 52 -9.06 23.31 0.50
N GLY A 53 -9.85 24.37 0.31
CA GLY A 53 -9.35 25.75 0.22
C GLY A 53 -8.61 26.21 1.47
N ILE A 54 -9.11 25.88 2.66
CA ILE A 54 -8.49 26.27 3.95
C ILE A 54 -7.12 25.61 4.13
N LEU A 55 -7.00 24.34 3.79
CA LEU A 55 -5.71 23.63 3.86
C LEU A 55 -4.69 24.21 2.87
N ARG A 56 -5.11 24.61 1.67
CA ARG A 56 -4.24 25.28 0.71
C ARG A 56 -3.79 26.66 1.21
N GLU A 57 -4.70 27.42 1.77
CA GLU A 57 -4.40 28.75 2.35
C GLU A 57 -3.35 28.61 3.47
N LYS A 58 -3.54 27.68 4.39
CA LYS A 58 -2.57 27.41 5.46
C LYS A 58 -1.19 26.96 4.94
N ALA A 59 -1.13 26.33 3.78
CA ALA A 59 0.10 25.89 3.13
C ALA A 59 0.69 26.92 2.15
N SER A 60 0.12 28.13 2.02
CA SER A 60 0.55 29.13 1.03
C SER A 60 2.02 29.53 1.18
N HIS A 61 2.51 29.67 2.41
CA HIS A 61 3.91 30.00 2.69
C HIS A 61 4.90 28.96 2.13
N LEU A 62 4.48 27.68 2.01
CA LEU A 62 5.30 26.62 1.40
C LEU A 62 5.33 26.74 -0.12
N VAL A 63 4.28 27.31 -0.71
CA VAL A 63 4.27 27.61 -2.16
C VAL A 63 5.27 28.71 -2.47
N ASP A 64 5.31 29.76 -1.66
CA ASP A 64 6.26 30.86 -1.82
C ASP A 64 7.71 30.35 -1.69
N GLU A 65 8.00 29.51 -0.69
CA GLU A 65 9.29 28.84 -0.52
C GLU A 65 9.65 27.97 -1.72
N LEU A 66 8.69 27.18 -2.22
CA LEU A 66 8.87 26.31 -3.38
C LEU A 66 9.19 27.09 -4.65
N ASP A 67 8.52 28.22 -4.87
CA ASP A 67 8.74 29.11 -6.00
C ASP A 67 10.11 29.80 -5.92
N GLU A 68 10.57 30.13 -4.73
CA GLU A 68 11.91 30.66 -4.54
C GLU A 68 12.98 29.61 -4.85
N ILE A 69 12.82 28.37 -4.36
CA ILE A 69 13.71 27.25 -4.64
C ILE A 69 13.79 26.97 -6.16
N THR A 70 12.66 26.93 -6.83
CA THR A 70 12.61 26.64 -8.29
C THR A 70 13.25 27.74 -9.12
N ARG A 71 13.06 29.01 -8.73
CA ARG A 71 13.69 30.18 -9.40
C ARG A 71 15.20 30.20 -9.20
N ASN A 72 15.66 30.02 -7.96
CA ASN A 72 17.08 30.14 -7.62
C ASN A 72 17.90 28.99 -8.18
N ASN A 73 17.38 27.77 -8.16
CA ASN A 73 18.10 26.58 -8.63
C ASN A 73 17.83 26.22 -10.09
N LYS A 74 16.93 26.94 -10.78
CA LYS A 74 16.52 26.67 -12.18
C LYS A 74 16.14 25.20 -12.39
N VAL A 75 15.39 24.64 -11.43
CA VAL A 75 14.92 23.26 -11.48
C VAL A 75 13.44 23.20 -11.81
N ASP A 76 13.04 22.24 -12.62
CA ASP A 76 11.64 22.04 -13.02
C ASP A 76 10.83 21.30 -11.98
N TYR A 77 11.48 20.52 -11.11
CA TYR A 77 10.87 19.75 -10.02
C TYR A 77 11.41 20.22 -8.66
N ALA A 78 10.52 20.49 -7.74
CA ALA A 78 10.87 20.73 -6.36
C ALA A 78 9.74 20.28 -5.41
N VAL A 79 10.10 20.02 -4.16
CA VAL A 79 9.16 19.61 -3.11
C VAL A 79 9.54 20.26 -1.78
N VAL A 80 8.54 20.76 -1.06
CA VAL A 80 8.68 21.34 0.29
C VAL A 80 7.73 20.62 1.24
N TYR A 81 8.16 20.45 2.47
CA TYR A 81 7.37 19.84 3.55
C TYR A 81 7.16 20.85 4.66
N GLY A 82 5.97 20.86 5.22
CA GLY A 82 5.63 21.75 6.35
C GLY A 82 4.55 21.15 7.22
N GLU A 83 4.19 21.91 8.23
CA GLU A 83 3.16 21.52 9.19
C GLU A 83 2.42 22.74 9.74
N PHE A 84 1.21 22.51 10.20
CA PHE A 84 0.40 23.51 10.90
C PHE A 84 -0.69 22.84 11.73
N MET A 85 -1.26 23.60 12.68
CA MET A 85 -2.44 23.17 13.39
C MET A 85 -3.70 23.49 12.58
N TYR A 86 -4.59 22.51 12.50
CA TYR A 86 -5.83 22.64 11.74
C TYR A 86 -7.01 22.08 12.52
N LYS A 87 -8.12 22.79 12.44
CA LYS A 87 -9.41 22.37 12.97
C LYS A 87 -10.45 22.41 11.84
N ALA A 88 -11.02 21.27 11.49
CA ALA A 88 -12.23 21.20 10.66
C ALA A 88 -13.47 21.47 11.53
N ASP A 89 -14.57 21.95 10.94
CA ASP A 89 -15.80 22.27 11.66
C ASP A 89 -16.32 21.16 12.59
N PRO A 90 -16.34 19.87 12.20
CA PRO A 90 -16.80 18.81 13.07
C PRO A 90 -15.78 18.37 14.13
N TRP A 91 -14.55 18.92 14.14
CA TRP A 91 -13.54 18.53 15.11
C TRP A 91 -13.69 19.30 16.42
N PRO A 92 -13.58 18.63 17.58
CA PRO A 92 -13.68 19.32 18.87
C PRO A 92 -12.48 20.24 19.13
N TYR A 93 -11.29 19.89 18.63
CA TYR A 93 -10.05 20.64 18.80
C TYR A 93 -9.14 20.52 17.58
N GLU A 94 -8.11 21.37 17.58
CA GLU A 94 -7.10 21.36 16.52
C GLU A 94 -6.22 20.11 16.58
N ARG A 95 -5.79 19.66 15.40
CA ARG A 95 -4.82 18.56 15.24
C ARG A 95 -3.68 18.96 14.34
N ARG A 96 -2.54 18.36 14.57
CA ARG A 96 -1.36 18.54 13.73
C ARG A 96 -1.62 17.98 12.35
N VAL A 97 -1.41 18.82 11.33
CA VAL A 97 -1.43 18.45 9.92
C VAL A 97 -0.06 18.67 9.33
N VAL A 98 0.53 17.64 8.78
CA VAL A 98 1.75 17.72 7.97
C VAL A 98 1.37 17.76 6.51
N CYS A 99 2.11 18.50 5.72
CA CYS A 99 1.83 18.64 4.31
C CYS A 99 3.09 18.57 3.45
N LYS A 100 2.87 18.17 2.21
CA LYS A 100 3.83 18.24 1.12
C LYS A 100 3.23 19.11 0.03
N VAL A 101 3.99 20.08 -0.44
CA VAL A 101 3.71 20.84 -1.67
C VAL A 101 4.76 20.46 -2.68
N GLU A 102 4.32 20.09 -3.87
CA GLU A 102 5.17 19.59 -4.95
C GLU A 102 4.84 20.33 -6.23
N LYS A 103 5.86 20.73 -6.95
CA LYS A 103 5.77 21.24 -8.32
C LYS A 103 6.28 20.17 -9.25
N PRO A 104 5.38 19.47 -9.97
CA PRO A 104 5.77 18.45 -10.94
C PRO A 104 6.47 19.08 -12.15
N GLU A 105 7.37 18.31 -12.79
CA GLU A 105 8.01 18.71 -14.02
C GLU A 105 6.98 19.08 -15.11
N ASN A 106 7.23 20.16 -15.84
CA ASN A 106 6.39 20.64 -16.94
C ASN A 106 4.92 20.91 -16.58
N GLN A 107 4.61 21.17 -15.29
CA GLN A 107 3.26 21.53 -14.85
C GLN A 107 3.28 22.89 -14.13
N MET A 108 2.25 23.70 -14.39
CA MET A 108 2.04 24.98 -13.71
C MET A 108 1.21 24.83 -12.41
N VAL A 109 0.79 23.61 -12.08
CA VAL A 109 -0.11 23.35 -10.95
C VAL A 109 0.66 22.66 -9.83
N TYR A 110 0.51 23.18 -8.61
CA TYR A 110 1.07 22.54 -7.41
C TYR A 110 0.22 21.35 -6.98
N MET A 111 0.88 20.29 -6.54
CA MET A 111 0.24 19.12 -5.96
C MET A 111 0.40 19.13 -4.44
N TYR A 112 -0.71 18.92 -3.73
CA TYR A 112 -0.75 18.94 -2.27
C TYR A 112 -1.01 17.54 -1.72
N THR A 113 -0.35 17.23 -0.63
CA THR A 113 -0.67 16.08 0.21
C THR A 113 -0.77 16.52 1.64
N PHE A 114 -1.94 16.37 2.25
CA PHE A 114 -2.19 16.70 3.64
C PHE A 114 -2.44 15.42 4.45
N VAL A 115 -1.80 15.33 5.60
CA VAL A 115 -1.91 14.18 6.50
C VAL A 115 -2.07 14.66 7.92
N VAL A 116 -3.12 14.23 8.60
CA VAL A 116 -3.33 14.48 10.03
C VAL A 116 -2.66 13.38 10.85
N THR A 117 -2.06 13.76 11.98
CA THR A 117 -1.29 12.83 12.81
C THR A 117 -1.21 13.32 14.28
N ASN A 118 -1.03 12.38 15.20
CA ASN A 118 -0.66 12.62 16.59
C ASN A 118 0.82 12.31 16.88
N MET A 119 1.62 12.02 15.83
CA MET A 119 3.06 11.73 15.97
C MET A 119 3.92 12.98 15.88
N ASP A 120 5.03 13.04 16.61
CA ASP A 120 5.97 14.18 16.63
C ASP A 120 7.10 14.10 15.60
N SER A 121 7.11 13.05 14.76
CA SER A 121 8.12 12.88 13.71
C SER A 121 8.11 14.03 12.68
N SER A 122 9.21 14.22 11.95
CA SER A 122 9.32 15.30 10.96
C SER A 122 8.27 15.17 9.83
N PRO A 123 7.79 16.29 9.28
CA PRO A 123 6.81 16.29 8.20
C PRO A 123 7.23 15.43 7.00
N GLU A 124 8.49 15.53 6.60
CA GLU A 124 9.05 14.74 5.51
C GLU A 124 8.97 13.24 5.78
N TYR A 125 9.36 12.80 6.98
CA TYR A 125 9.28 11.40 7.37
C TYR A 125 7.85 10.89 7.34
N LEU A 126 6.90 11.62 7.92
CA LEU A 126 5.49 11.25 8.00
C LEU A 126 4.83 11.14 6.63
N ILE A 127 5.11 12.09 5.73
CA ILE A 127 4.63 12.04 4.34
C ILE A 127 5.24 10.85 3.59
N LYS A 128 6.56 10.64 3.67
CA LYS A 128 7.23 9.49 3.06
C LYS A 128 6.71 8.17 3.63
N PHE A 129 6.46 8.12 4.94
CA PHE A 129 5.85 6.96 5.59
C PHE A 129 4.43 6.73 5.09
N TYR A 130 3.60 7.78 4.99
CA TYR A 130 2.27 7.67 4.42
C TYR A 130 2.30 7.15 2.98
N CYS A 131 3.17 7.67 2.14
CA CYS A 131 3.29 7.28 0.73
C CYS A 131 3.65 5.80 0.54
N LYS A 132 4.31 5.15 1.52
CA LYS A 132 4.55 3.69 1.49
C LYS A 132 3.26 2.87 1.51
N ARG A 133 2.08 3.48 1.77
CA ARG A 133 0.76 2.85 1.64
C ARG A 133 0.50 2.31 0.24
N GLY A 134 1.04 2.94 -0.79
CA GLY A 134 0.92 2.46 -2.18
C GLY A 134 1.43 1.04 -2.40
N ARG A 135 2.31 0.51 -1.54
CA ARG A 135 2.73 -0.90 -1.58
C ARG A 135 1.57 -1.85 -1.25
N MET A 136 0.74 -1.51 -0.26
CA MET A 136 -0.44 -2.29 0.09
C MET A 136 -1.45 -2.32 -1.08
N GLU A 137 -1.66 -1.17 -1.72
CA GLU A 137 -2.54 -1.09 -2.90
C GLU A 137 -2.05 -1.98 -4.04
N ASN A 138 -0.74 -2.05 -4.25
CA ASN A 138 -0.16 -2.95 -5.25
C ASN A 138 -0.40 -4.42 -4.91
N PHE A 139 -0.31 -4.80 -3.63
CA PHE A 139 -0.63 -6.17 -3.18
C PHE A 139 -2.12 -6.48 -3.37
N ILE A 140 -3.01 -5.54 -3.04
CA ILE A 140 -4.45 -5.69 -3.28
C ILE A 140 -4.75 -5.79 -4.79
N LYS A 141 -4.10 -4.99 -5.63
CA LYS A 141 -4.23 -5.07 -7.10
C LYS A 141 -3.74 -6.42 -7.62
N GLU A 142 -2.59 -6.90 -7.17
CA GLU A 142 -2.07 -8.21 -7.54
C GLU A 142 -2.99 -9.34 -7.09
N SER A 143 -3.56 -9.25 -5.90
CA SER A 143 -4.52 -10.22 -5.38
C SER A 143 -5.81 -10.24 -6.20
N LYS A 144 -6.31 -9.08 -6.62
CA LYS A 144 -7.49 -8.98 -7.48
C LYS A 144 -7.25 -9.54 -8.87
N SER A 145 -6.12 -9.23 -9.52
CA SER A 145 -5.84 -9.67 -10.89
C SER A 145 -5.32 -11.10 -10.96
N GLY A 146 -4.42 -11.49 -10.05
CA GLY A 146 -3.73 -12.77 -10.10
C GLY A 146 -4.40 -13.91 -9.33
N PHE A 147 -5.23 -13.60 -8.33
CA PHE A 147 -5.91 -14.56 -7.46
C PHE A 147 -7.43 -14.41 -7.42
N ASP A 148 -7.99 -13.60 -8.29
CA ASP A 148 -9.44 -13.43 -8.45
C ASP A 148 -10.19 -13.05 -7.14
N PHE A 149 -9.57 -12.22 -6.28
CA PHE A 149 -10.16 -11.79 -5.01
C PHE A 149 -11.47 -11.02 -5.17
N ALA A 150 -11.68 -10.37 -6.33
CA ALA A 150 -12.87 -9.58 -6.59
C ALA A 150 -14.06 -10.39 -7.10
N SER A 151 -13.85 -11.66 -7.45
CA SER A 151 -14.90 -12.52 -8.00
C SER A 151 -15.84 -13.00 -6.89
N VAL A 152 -17.10 -12.76 -7.08
CA VAL A 152 -18.19 -13.22 -6.19
C VAL A 152 -18.90 -14.38 -6.87
N SER A 153 -18.85 -15.58 -6.26
CA SER A 153 -19.43 -16.80 -6.83
C SER A 153 -20.75 -17.23 -6.19
N SER A 154 -21.18 -16.53 -5.15
CA SER A 154 -22.38 -16.89 -4.40
C SER A 154 -23.11 -15.64 -3.91
N HIS A 155 -24.43 -15.74 -3.71
CA HIS A 155 -25.22 -14.72 -3.02
C HIS A 155 -25.04 -14.77 -1.49
N ALA A 156 -24.53 -15.88 -0.94
CA ALA A 156 -24.30 -16.03 0.48
C ALA A 156 -22.97 -15.39 0.90
N ARG A 157 -23.04 -14.42 1.83
CA ARG A 157 -21.87 -13.70 2.35
C ARG A 157 -20.80 -14.64 2.91
N ILE A 158 -21.21 -15.65 3.68
CA ILE A 158 -20.29 -16.60 4.32
C ILE A 158 -19.45 -17.39 3.31
N VAL A 159 -20.07 -17.79 2.19
CA VAL A 159 -19.37 -18.53 1.11
C VAL A 159 -18.31 -17.64 0.47
N ASN A 160 -18.64 -16.39 0.20
CA ASN A 160 -17.67 -15.44 -0.38
C ASN A 160 -16.56 -15.08 0.61
N ALA A 161 -16.87 -14.98 1.91
CA ALA A 161 -15.86 -14.76 2.95
C ALA A 161 -14.88 -15.94 3.05
N ASN A 162 -15.36 -17.18 3.06
CA ASN A 162 -14.51 -18.37 3.05
C ASN A 162 -13.65 -18.45 1.79
N ARG A 163 -14.22 -18.15 0.63
CA ARG A 163 -13.48 -18.08 -0.62
C ARG A 163 -12.34 -17.05 -0.55
N LEU A 164 -12.61 -15.87 -0.01
CA LEU A 164 -11.59 -14.83 0.18
C LEU A 164 -10.44 -15.32 1.06
N GLN A 165 -10.71 -16.06 2.13
CA GLN A 165 -9.68 -16.63 3.01
C GLN A 165 -8.80 -17.64 2.25
N VAL A 166 -9.39 -18.51 1.43
CA VAL A 166 -8.63 -19.45 0.59
C VAL A 166 -7.74 -18.72 -0.42
N HIS A 167 -8.24 -17.65 -1.03
CA HIS A 167 -7.45 -16.83 -1.95
C HIS A 167 -6.31 -16.09 -1.21
N ALA A 168 -6.55 -15.60 0.01
CA ALA A 168 -5.52 -14.98 0.84
C ALA A 168 -4.42 -15.99 1.22
N LEU A 169 -4.79 -17.23 1.55
CA LEU A 169 -3.84 -18.31 1.79
C LEU A 169 -3.00 -18.61 0.54
N ALA A 170 -3.64 -18.74 -0.62
CA ALA A 170 -2.96 -18.97 -1.90
C ALA A 170 -1.97 -17.85 -2.23
N TYR A 171 -2.36 -16.59 -1.97
CA TYR A 171 -1.48 -15.43 -2.12
C TYR A 171 -0.27 -15.49 -1.18
N ASN A 172 -0.45 -15.87 0.07
CA ASN A 172 0.64 -16.03 1.04
C ASN A 172 1.60 -17.16 0.64
N ILE A 173 1.08 -18.31 0.18
CA ILE A 173 1.90 -19.42 -0.34
C ILE A 173 2.72 -18.94 -1.54
N PHE A 174 2.10 -18.20 -2.46
CA PHE A 174 2.83 -17.62 -3.59
C PHE A 174 3.93 -16.64 -3.16
N ASN A 175 3.68 -15.82 -2.13
CA ASN A 175 4.71 -14.93 -1.59
C ASN A 175 5.88 -15.69 -0.95
N TRP A 176 5.63 -16.81 -0.31
CA TRP A 176 6.69 -17.71 0.18
C TRP A 176 7.47 -18.32 -0.98
N PHE A 177 6.79 -18.88 -1.98
CA PHE A 177 7.42 -19.40 -3.20
C PHE A 177 8.29 -18.33 -3.86
N ARG A 178 7.77 -17.11 -4.01
CA ARG A 178 8.51 -15.96 -4.57
C ARG A 178 9.80 -15.67 -3.81
N ARG A 179 9.80 -15.78 -2.48
CA ARG A 179 10.96 -15.48 -1.63
C ARG A 179 11.96 -16.63 -1.59
N LEU A 180 11.50 -17.85 -1.56
CA LEU A 180 12.30 -19.04 -1.30
C LEU A 180 12.84 -19.68 -2.56
N ALA A 181 12.03 -19.74 -3.64
CA ALA A 181 12.35 -20.50 -4.83
C ALA A 181 12.73 -19.63 -6.04
N LEU A 182 12.21 -18.39 -6.16
CA LEU A 182 12.47 -17.58 -7.34
C LEU A 182 13.82 -16.88 -7.28
N SER A 183 14.49 -16.78 -8.45
CA SER A 183 15.72 -15.99 -8.62
C SER A 183 15.49 -14.49 -8.33
N ALA A 184 16.55 -13.75 -8.05
CA ALA A 184 16.47 -12.33 -7.67
C ALA A 184 15.70 -11.47 -8.70
N ASN A 185 15.84 -11.78 -9.99
CA ASN A 185 15.15 -11.12 -11.09
C ASN A 185 13.65 -11.44 -11.13
N MET A 186 13.27 -12.64 -10.73
CA MET A 186 11.88 -13.12 -10.72
C MET A 186 11.11 -12.68 -9.47
N ARG A 187 11.76 -12.46 -8.33
CA ARG A 187 11.12 -12.12 -7.04
C ARG A 187 10.27 -10.86 -7.10
N LYS A 188 10.60 -9.91 -7.98
CA LYS A 188 9.89 -8.64 -8.12
C LYS A 188 8.74 -8.69 -9.14
N GLN A 189 8.61 -9.80 -9.86
CA GLN A 189 7.59 -9.93 -10.91
C GLN A 189 6.22 -10.29 -10.35
N ARG A 190 5.17 -9.87 -11.07
CA ARG A 190 3.79 -10.22 -10.73
C ARG A 190 3.53 -11.71 -10.97
N ILE A 191 2.53 -12.25 -10.28
CA ILE A 191 2.15 -13.65 -10.44
C ILE A 191 1.82 -14.03 -11.89
N ASP A 192 1.17 -13.15 -12.64
CA ASP A 192 0.83 -13.41 -14.04
C ASP A 192 2.09 -13.61 -14.90
N THR A 193 3.13 -12.81 -14.65
CA THR A 193 4.42 -12.95 -15.31
C THR A 193 5.14 -14.24 -14.87
N VAL A 194 5.10 -14.55 -13.59
CA VAL A 194 5.67 -15.81 -13.07
C VAL A 194 4.95 -17.01 -13.68
N ARG A 195 3.62 -17.01 -13.75
CA ARG A 195 2.84 -18.05 -14.42
C ARG A 195 3.20 -18.19 -15.90
N LEU A 196 3.34 -17.06 -16.60
CA LEU A 196 3.73 -17.07 -18.01
C LEU A 196 5.10 -17.73 -18.22
N LYS A 197 6.06 -17.38 -17.38
CA LYS A 197 7.45 -17.81 -17.53
C LYS A 197 7.72 -19.23 -17.04
N LEU A 198 7.02 -19.68 -15.99
CA LEU A 198 7.32 -20.95 -15.31
C LEU A 198 6.25 -22.03 -15.52
N LEU A 199 4.97 -21.64 -15.72
CA LEU A 199 3.87 -22.61 -15.80
C LEU A 199 3.27 -22.74 -17.21
N LYS A 200 3.18 -21.64 -17.97
CA LYS A 200 2.60 -21.65 -19.31
C LYS A 200 3.65 -22.03 -20.37
N ILE A 201 4.40 -23.08 -20.11
CA ILE A 201 5.40 -23.61 -21.04
C ILE A 201 4.77 -24.78 -21.80
N ALA A 202 4.83 -24.74 -23.12
CA ALA A 202 4.33 -25.84 -23.94
C ALA A 202 5.10 -27.14 -23.64
N ALA A 203 4.39 -28.23 -23.40
CA ALA A 203 4.97 -29.49 -23.02
C ALA A 203 4.29 -30.66 -23.74
N LYS A 204 5.08 -31.67 -24.11
CA LYS A 204 4.58 -33.00 -24.58
C LYS A 204 4.65 -33.99 -23.42
N ILE A 205 3.51 -34.60 -23.10
CA ILE A 205 3.44 -35.62 -22.07
C ILE A 205 3.71 -36.97 -22.72
N ILE A 206 4.70 -37.71 -22.20
CA ILE A 206 5.03 -39.06 -22.60
C ILE A 206 4.78 -39.97 -21.40
N ARG A 207 3.98 -40.99 -21.58
CA ARG A 207 3.72 -42.03 -20.57
C ARG A 207 4.50 -43.28 -20.92
N SER A 208 5.23 -43.80 -19.97
CA SER A 208 5.81 -45.15 -20.01
C SER A 208 5.29 -45.92 -18.79
N ALA A 209 5.53 -47.25 -18.71
CA ALA A 209 4.91 -48.14 -17.72
C ALA A 209 4.98 -47.63 -16.26
N ARG A 210 6.04 -46.90 -15.88
CA ARG A 210 6.29 -46.41 -14.50
C ARG A 210 6.45 -44.91 -14.36
N TYR A 211 6.52 -44.18 -15.50
CA TYR A 211 6.89 -42.75 -15.46
C TYR A 211 6.00 -41.91 -16.36
N ILE A 212 5.75 -40.69 -15.92
CA ILE A 212 5.18 -39.63 -16.74
C ILE A 212 6.29 -38.59 -16.95
N THR A 213 6.70 -38.40 -18.20
CA THR A 213 7.76 -37.44 -18.56
C THR A 213 7.14 -36.25 -19.27
N PHE A 214 7.42 -35.05 -18.78
CA PHE A 214 7.06 -33.80 -19.42
C PHE A 214 8.26 -33.31 -20.25
N LYS A 215 8.16 -33.39 -21.58
CA LYS A 215 9.14 -32.79 -22.48
C LYS A 215 8.75 -31.37 -22.76
N LEU A 216 9.44 -30.42 -22.14
CA LEU A 216 9.21 -29.00 -22.32
C LEU A 216 9.73 -28.54 -23.69
N CYS A 217 9.12 -27.48 -24.23
CA CYS A 217 9.53 -26.86 -25.49
C CYS A 217 10.96 -26.30 -25.34
N SER A 218 11.87 -26.78 -26.20
CA SER A 218 13.28 -26.35 -26.19
C SER A 218 13.49 -24.90 -26.64
N SER A 219 12.56 -24.35 -27.41
CA SER A 219 12.57 -22.93 -27.85
C SER A 219 11.86 -21.99 -26.89
N CYS A 220 11.54 -22.44 -25.67
CA CYS A 220 10.96 -21.55 -24.65
C CYS A 220 11.95 -20.41 -24.31
N PRO A 221 11.54 -19.14 -24.47
CA PRO A 221 12.42 -17.99 -24.21
C PRO A 221 12.80 -17.84 -22.72
N TYR A 222 12.04 -18.52 -21.81
CA TYR A 222 12.21 -18.43 -20.37
C TYR A 222 12.88 -19.68 -19.77
N LYS A 223 13.62 -20.41 -20.59
CA LYS A 223 14.27 -21.66 -20.18
C LYS A 223 15.24 -21.47 -19.02
N ASN A 224 16.01 -20.38 -19.02
CA ASN A 224 16.99 -20.11 -17.96
C ASN A 224 16.29 -19.84 -16.63
N GLU A 225 15.27 -18.99 -16.58
CA GLU A 225 14.50 -18.71 -15.37
C GLU A 225 13.82 -19.96 -14.80
N PHE A 226 13.36 -20.85 -15.69
CA PHE A 226 12.77 -22.13 -15.26
C PHE A 226 13.80 -23.02 -14.57
N TYR A 227 15.01 -23.21 -15.14
CA TYR A 227 16.06 -24.03 -14.52
C TYR A 227 16.63 -23.40 -13.25
N GLU A 228 16.82 -22.09 -13.23
CA GLU A 228 17.24 -21.37 -12.01
C GLU A 228 16.25 -21.52 -10.84
N THR A 229 14.98 -21.76 -11.14
CA THR A 229 13.95 -21.95 -10.10
C THR A 229 13.94 -23.39 -9.58
N LEU A 230 14.45 -24.37 -10.35
CA LEU A 230 14.52 -25.79 -9.98
C LEU A 230 15.82 -26.16 -9.28
N SER A 231 16.85 -25.34 -9.39
CA SER A 231 18.15 -25.52 -8.72
C SER A 231 18.11 -25.04 -7.27
#